data_ea6e3c7457a440667c749bc7b6c9e2c0
#
_entry.id   ea6e3c7457a440667c749bc7b6c9e2c0
#
_cell.length_a   1.000
_cell.length_b   1.000
_cell.length_c   1.000
_cell.angle_alpha   90.00
_cell.angle_beta   90.00
_cell.angle_gamma   90.00
#
_symmetry.space_group_name_H-M   'P 1'
#
loop_
_entity.id
_entity.type
_entity.pdbx_description
1 polymer ?
#
loop_
_entity_poly.entity_id
_entity_poly.type
_entity_poly.pdbx_seq_one_letter_code
_entity_poly.pdbx_strand_id
1 'polypeptide(L)'
;MSLSNALHTLPDGVCIDVDVNAGAKFFQIQGYNQWRKRIEVRVSSVPQKGLANKELMVEFSTLFNVPVQKVSICSGSTASKKSIKIDDISIDKVLRIVEDRLHDG
;
A
#
# COMPACT_ATOMS: atom_id res chain seq x y z
N MET A 1 -5.81 9.24 16.74
CA MET A 1 -5.12 8.19 16.02
C MET A 1 -5.76 8.03 14.65
N SER A 2 -4.97 8.10 13.64
CA SER A 2 -5.59 8.23 12.34
C SER A 2 -4.81 7.48 11.27
N LEU A 3 -5.51 6.58 10.57
CA LEU A 3 -5.02 5.91 9.38
C LEU A 3 -4.49 6.92 8.37
N SER A 4 -5.07 8.12 8.33
CA SER A 4 -4.63 9.16 7.41
C SER A 4 -3.18 9.60 7.62
N ASN A 5 -2.57 9.29 8.77
CA ASN A 5 -1.15 9.60 8.98
C ASN A 5 -0.23 8.79 8.08
N ALA A 6 -0.73 7.68 7.49
CA ALA A 6 0.03 6.90 6.51
C ALA A 6 -0.22 7.37 5.08
N LEU A 7 -1.10 8.36 4.88
CA LEU A 7 -1.50 8.84 3.56
C LEU A 7 -1.05 10.28 3.38
N HIS A 8 -0.49 10.59 2.21
CA HIS A 8 0.01 11.92 1.89
C HIS A 8 -0.55 12.37 0.56
N THR A 9 -1.23 13.52 0.56
CA THR A 9 -1.77 14.10 -0.66
C THR A 9 -0.64 14.70 -1.48
N LEU A 10 -0.61 14.37 -2.76
CA LEU A 10 0.33 14.92 -3.74
C LEU A 10 -0.46 15.70 -4.78
N PRO A 11 0.19 16.60 -5.54
CA PRO A 11 -0.52 17.37 -6.57
C PRO A 11 -1.24 16.50 -7.58
N ASP A 12 -0.73 15.32 -7.87
CA ASP A 12 -1.25 14.43 -8.91
C ASP A 12 -1.68 13.06 -8.37
N GLY A 13 -1.80 12.90 -7.06
CA GLY A 13 -2.22 11.62 -6.51
C GLY A 13 -2.05 11.52 -5.01
N VAL A 14 -1.85 10.30 -4.52
CA VAL A 14 -1.69 10.02 -3.09
C VAL A 14 -0.50 9.09 -2.89
N CYS A 15 0.29 9.35 -1.87
CA CYS A 15 1.37 8.46 -1.44
C CYS A 15 0.93 7.71 -0.18
N ILE A 16 1.14 6.40 -0.16
CA ILE A 16 0.74 5.52 0.95
C ILE A 16 1.99 4.91 1.56
N ASP A 17 2.20 5.15 2.84
CA ASP A 17 3.31 4.54 3.56
C ASP A 17 2.90 3.16 4.06
N VAL A 18 3.67 2.15 3.70
CA VAL A 18 3.39 0.76 4.06
C VAL A 18 4.60 0.10 4.70
N ASP A 19 4.32 -0.94 5.48
CA ASP A 19 5.32 -1.85 6.01
C ASP A 19 4.99 -3.24 5.48
N VAL A 20 5.90 -3.84 4.72
CA VAL A 20 5.63 -5.04 3.94
C VAL A 20 6.27 -6.26 4.59
N ASN A 21 5.48 -7.29 4.83
CA ASN A 21 5.95 -8.56 5.37
C ASN A 21 5.63 -9.67 4.38
N ALA A 22 6.59 -10.58 4.18
CA ALA A 22 6.43 -11.72 3.29
C ALA A 22 5.83 -12.91 4.04
N GLY A 23 5.57 -13.99 3.33
CA GLY A 23 5.20 -15.27 3.92
C GLY A 23 3.71 -15.52 4.09
N ALA A 24 2.86 -14.69 3.50
CA ALA A 24 1.43 -14.96 3.48
C ALA A 24 1.07 -15.91 2.34
N LYS A 25 -0.12 -16.48 2.38
CA LYS A 25 -0.62 -17.29 1.26
C LYS A 25 -1.09 -16.42 0.10
N PHE A 26 -1.56 -15.21 0.43
CA PHE A 26 -2.01 -14.24 -0.56
C PHE A 26 -1.86 -12.85 0.02
N PHE A 27 -1.92 -11.87 -0.84
CA PHE A 27 -1.82 -10.47 -0.44
C PHE A 27 -2.95 -10.11 0.51
N GLN A 28 -2.62 -9.36 1.57
CA GLN A 28 -3.64 -8.84 2.49
C GLN A 28 -3.16 -7.58 3.18
N ILE A 29 -4.12 -6.70 3.47
CA ILE A 29 -3.88 -5.53 4.31
C ILE A 29 -4.20 -5.95 5.73
N GLN A 30 -3.19 -5.93 6.61
CA GLN A 30 -3.33 -6.42 7.96
C GLN A 30 -3.88 -5.39 8.93
N GLY A 31 -3.41 -4.15 8.82
CA GLY A 31 -3.83 -3.13 9.77
C GLY A 31 -3.00 -1.88 9.64
N TYR A 32 -3.26 -0.93 10.55
CA TYR A 32 -2.50 0.30 10.63
C TYR A 32 -1.65 0.27 11.90
N ASN A 33 -0.34 0.49 11.72
CA ASN A 33 0.57 0.57 12.86
C ASN A 33 0.71 2.04 13.26
N GLN A 34 0.08 2.40 14.38
CA GLN A 34 0.05 3.81 14.82
C GLN A 34 1.42 4.31 15.29
N TRP A 35 2.29 3.39 15.70
CA TRP A 35 3.63 3.76 16.17
C TRP A 35 4.54 4.13 15.00
N ARG A 36 4.43 3.39 13.90
CA ARG A 36 5.23 3.62 12.69
C ARG A 36 4.53 4.53 11.70
N LYS A 37 3.23 4.76 11.90
CA LYS A 37 2.39 5.52 10.98
C LYS A 37 2.43 4.92 9.57
N ARG A 38 2.30 3.59 9.51
CA ARG A 38 2.35 2.84 8.26
C ARG A 38 1.24 1.80 8.24
N ILE A 39 0.74 1.51 7.04
CA ILE A 39 -0.22 0.44 6.84
C ILE A 39 0.58 -0.85 6.68
N GLU A 40 0.26 -1.85 7.49
CA GLU A 40 0.92 -3.14 7.43
C GLU A 40 0.25 -4.01 6.40
N VAL A 41 1.04 -4.54 5.46
CA VAL A 41 0.56 -5.43 4.41
C VAL A 41 1.41 -6.69 4.39
N ARG A 42 0.82 -7.79 3.94
CA ARG A 42 1.55 -9.04 3.72
C ARG A 42 1.46 -9.41 2.26
N VAL A 43 2.57 -9.96 1.76
CA VAL A 43 2.66 -10.40 0.37
C VAL A 43 2.94 -11.89 0.33
N SER A 44 2.53 -12.53 -0.76
CA SER A 44 2.74 -13.95 -0.97
C SER A 44 4.09 -14.27 -1.61
N SER A 45 4.72 -13.28 -2.22
CA SER A 45 6.01 -13.47 -2.89
C SER A 45 7.09 -13.88 -1.89
N VAL A 46 8.02 -14.71 -2.35
CA VAL A 46 9.23 -14.99 -1.60
C VAL A 46 10.06 -13.73 -1.50
N PRO A 47 10.94 -13.60 -0.48
CA PRO A 47 11.73 -12.37 -0.28
C PRO A 47 12.88 -12.30 -1.28
N GLN A 48 12.54 -12.17 -2.55
CA GLN A 48 13.50 -11.99 -3.63
C GLN A 48 13.32 -10.59 -4.22
N LYS A 49 14.42 -10.05 -4.69
CA LYS A 49 14.47 -8.70 -5.22
C LYS A 49 13.43 -8.50 -6.32
N GLY A 50 12.59 -7.50 -6.16
CA GLY A 50 11.62 -7.11 -7.17
C GLY A 50 10.29 -7.84 -7.15
N LEU A 51 10.20 -9.03 -6.55
CA LEU A 51 8.95 -9.78 -6.57
C LEU A 51 7.88 -9.14 -5.68
N ALA A 52 8.26 -8.73 -4.47
CA ALA A 52 7.32 -8.08 -3.57
C ALA A 52 6.84 -6.75 -4.15
N ASN A 53 7.73 -5.99 -4.77
CA ASN A 53 7.36 -4.71 -5.40
C ASN A 53 6.35 -4.92 -6.52
N LYS A 54 6.57 -5.94 -7.35
CA LYS A 54 5.67 -6.26 -8.45
C LYS A 54 4.30 -6.66 -7.92
N GLU A 55 4.26 -7.51 -6.90
CA GLU A 55 3.01 -7.93 -6.28
C GLU A 55 2.26 -6.73 -5.71
N LEU A 56 2.97 -5.84 -4.99
CA LEU A 56 2.35 -4.65 -4.41
C LEU A 56 1.71 -3.77 -5.48
N MET A 57 2.40 -3.54 -6.59
CA MET A 57 1.86 -2.69 -7.65
C MET A 57 0.60 -3.28 -8.26
N VAL A 58 0.61 -4.58 -8.53
CA VAL A 58 -0.55 -5.26 -9.11
C VAL A 58 -1.72 -5.28 -8.13
N GLU A 59 -1.45 -5.63 -6.86
CA GLU A 59 -2.52 -5.72 -5.88
C GLU A 59 -3.10 -4.36 -5.55
N PHE A 60 -2.28 -3.33 -5.49
CA PHE A 60 -2.79 -1.97 -5.24
C PHE A 60 -3.57 -1.44 -6.44
N SER A 61 -3.17 -1.78 -7.67
CA SER A 61 -3.93 -1.39 -8.85
C SER A 61 -5.33 -2.02 -8.82
N THR A 62 -5.41 -3.28 -8.40
CA THR A 62 -6.69 -3.97 -8.27
C THR A 62 -7.53 -3.38 -7.12
N LEU A 63 -6.89 -3.16 -5.98
CA LEU A 63 -7.57 -2.64 -4.79
C LEU A 63 -8.22 -1.28 -5.04
N PHE A 64 -7.50 -0.40 -5.71
CA PHE A 64 -7.98 0.96 -5.96
C PHE A 64 -8.65 1.12 -7.33
N ASN A 65 -8.72 0.04 -8.09
CA ASN A 65 -9.37 0.01 -9.40
C ASN A 65 -8.76 1.04 -10.35
N VAL A 66 -7.44 1.02 -10.45
CA VAL A 66 -6.68 1.89 -11.35
C VAL A 66 -5.73 1.05 -12.18
N PRO A 67 -5.31 1.52 -13.37
CA PRO A 67 -4.30 0.79 -14.14
C PRO A 67 -3.00 0.68 -13.37
N VAL A 68 -2.27 -0.43 -13.58
CA VAL A 68 -1.01 -0.65 -12.89
C VAL A 68 0.02 0.44 -13.20
N GLN A 69 -0.10 1.09 -14.36
CA GLN A 69 0.77 2.20 -14.73
C GLN A 69 0.60 3.42 -13.82
N LYS A 70 -0.51 3.50 -13.11
CA LYS A 70 -0.77 4.58 -12.15
C LYS A 70 -0.19 4.29 -10.77
N VAL A 71 0.38 3.12 -10.56
CA VAL A 71 0.93 2.70 -9.27
C VAL A 71 2.44 2.61 -9.39
N SER A 72 3.15 3.25 -8.47
CA SER A 72 4.61 3.21 -8.46
C SER A 72 5.12 3.20 -7.02
N ILE A 73 6.33 2.68 -6.85
CA ILE A 73 7.00 2.69 -5.56
C ILE A 73 7.98 3.87 -5.58
N CYS A 74 7.72 4.88 -4.75
CA CYS A 74 8.49 6.11 -4.77
C CYS A 74 9.64 6.13 -3.76
N SER A 75 9.66 5.19 -2.81
CA SER A 75 10.82 5.03 -1.94
C SER A 75 10.81 3.65 -1.30
N GLY A 76 11.98 3.20 -0.82
CA GLY A 76 12.09 1.94 -0.11
C GLY A 76 12.01 0.71 -0.99
N SER A 77 12.48 0.76 -2.24
CA SER A 77 12.32 -0.35 -3.19
C SER A 77 12.96 -1.65 -2.72
N THR A 78 13.98 -1.58 -1.84
CA THR A 78 14.66 -2.77 -1.33
C THR A 78 14.42 -3.01 0.15
N ALA A 79 13.60 -2.18 0.80
CA ALA A 79 13.32 -2.27 2.22
C ALA A 79 11.90 -2.78 2.46
N SER A 80 11.61 -3.21 3.69
CA SER A 80 10.24 -3.56 4.07
C SER A 80 9.35 -2.32 4.19
N LYS A 81 9.93 -1.18 4.57
CA LYS A 81 9.22 0.10 4.64
C LYS A 81 9.24 0.75 3.28
N LYS A 82 8.07 0.90 2.67
CA LYS A 82 7.95 1.42 1.31
C LYS A 82 6.90 2.51 1.27
N SER A 83 7.01 3.37 0.25
CA SER A 83 5.97 4.36 -0.04
C SER A 83 5.47 4.10 -1.45
N ILE A 84 4.16 3.98 -1.60
CA ILE A 84 3.51 3.65 -2.87
C ILE A 84 2.70 4.84 -3.32
N LYS A 85 2.95 5.30 -4.53
CA LYS A 85 2.22 6.42 -5.12
C LYS A 85 1.15 5.89 -6.07
N ILE A 86 -0.04 6.47 -5.97
CA ILE A 86 -1.14 6.17 -6.90
C ILE A 86 -1.56 7.49 -7.54
N ASP A 87 -1.47 7.56 -8.87
CA ASP A 87 -1.81 8.76 -9.62
C ASP A 87 -3.31 8.90 -9.78
N ASP A 88 -3.77 10.13 -9.87
CA ASP A 88 -5.14 10.48 -10.25
C ASP A 88 -6.21 9.89 -9.31
N ILE A 89 -5.93 9.85 -8.03
CA ILE A 89 -6.89 9.37 -7.03
C ILE A 89 -6.95 10.38 -5.88
N SER A 90 -8.11 10.50 -5.25
CA SER A 90 -8.26 11.38 -4.10
C SER A 90 -7.92 10.65 -2.81
N ILE A 91 -7.46 11.39 -1.81
CA ILE A 91 -7.14 10.84 -0.51
C ILE A 91 -8.39 10.26 0.17
N ASP A 92 -9.56 10.87 -0.06
CA ASP A 92 -10.81 10.39 0.51
C ASP A 92 -11.17 9.00 -0.02
N LYS A 93 -10.95 8.78 -1.30
CA LYS A 93 -11.20 7.47 -1.91
C LYS A 93 -10.25 6.42 -1.37
N VAL A 94 -8.95 6.75 -1.26
CA VAL A 94 -7.96 5.84 -0.70
C VAL A 94 -8.31 5.48 0.73
N LEU A 95 -8.63 6.48 1.54
CA LEU A 95 -8.95 6.27 2.95
C LEU A 95 -10.16 5.34 3.10
N ARG A 96 -11.21 5.58 2.32
CA ARG A 96 -12.42 4.75 2.38
C ARG A 96 -12.13 3.29 2.03
N ILE A 97 -11.38 3.08 0.95
CA ILE A 97 -11.08 1.73 0.48
C ILE A 97 -10.23 0.97 1.51
N VAL A 98 -9.22 1.63 2.08
CA VAL A 98 -8.37 0.99 3.08
C VAL A 98 -9.17 0.70 4.34
N GLU A 99 -9.99 1.64 4.79
CA GLU A 99 -10.84 1.43 5.96
C GLU A 99 -11.77 0.23 5.77
N ASP A 100 -12.38 0.12 4.60
CA ASP A 100 -13.25 -1.02 4.29
C ASP A 100 -12.49 -2.34 4.39
N ARG A 101 -11.27 -2.39 3.90
CA ARG A 101 -10.47 -3.61 3.98
C ARG A 101 -10.10 -3.96 5.41
N LEU A 102 -9.82 -2.98 6.25
CA LEU A 102 -9.48 -3.23 7.65
C LEU A 102 -10.70 -3.71 8.43
N HIS A 103 -11.89 -3.23 8.09
CA HIS A 103 -13.12 -3.66 8.75
C HIS A 103 -13.55 -5.06 8.31
N ASP A 104 -13.28 -5.44 7.09
CA ASP A 104 -13.63 -6.76 6.55
C ASP A 104 -12.69 -7.85 7.07
N GLY A 105 -11.53 -7.46 7.47
CA GLY A 105 -10.53 -8.39 7.98
C GLY A 105 -10.83 -8.88 9.36
#